data_335eb6af00edb3a3167001cd668de0f3
#
_entry.id   335eb6af00edb3a3167001cd668de0f3
#
_cell.length_a   1.000
_cell.length_b   1.000
_cell.length_c   1.000
_cell.angle_alpha   90.00
_cell.angle_beta   90.00
_cell.angle_gamma   90.00
#
_symmetry.space_group_name_H-M   'P 1'
#
loop_
_entity.id
_entity.type
_entity.pdbx_description
1 polymer ?
#
loop_
_entity_poly.entity_id
_entity_poly.type
_entity_poly.pdbx_seq_one_letter_code
_entity_poly.pdbx_strand_id
1 'polypeptide(L)'
;MLYKRNIFLTVLLGGLLSLNSCGFTLRGNFDFPSDIKKISVSSNEYSNLVETLNMSFQNEDIMIVSNADKDLNRIIVVSETFNRRQLSINISGRVNEYELIYKVVFQISTPNSKSSNEEIILYRDYSFDEDNIMGNTDREEQIRKEMVSTASSLIYNKFIAKMSNTK
;
A
#
# COMPACT_ATOMS: atom_id res chain seq x y z
N MET A 1 53.86 3.88 -30.00
CA MET A 1 53.29 3.40 -28.73
C MET A 1 52.14 4.29 -28.20
N LEU A 2 52.16 5.56 -28.35
CA LEU A 2 51.18 6.55 -27.90
C LEU A 2 49.77 6.38 -28.58
N TYR A 3 49.73 6.04 -29.85
CA TYR A 3 48.48 5.92 -30.63
C TYR A 3 47.58 4.80 -30.11
N LYS A 4 48.13 3.63 -29.78
CA LYS A 4 47.37 2.48 -29.26
C LYS A 4 46.82 2.80 -27.84
N ARG A 5 47.53 3.59 -27.05
CA ARG A 5 47.11 4.00 -25.72
C ARG A 5 45.92 4.97 -25.78
N ASN A 6 45.93 5.88 -26.76
CA ASN A 6 44.82 6.84 -26.93
C ASN A 6 43.54 6.15 -27.44
N ILE A 7 43.64 5.16 -28.34
CA ILE A 7 42.50 4.37 -28.80
C ILE A 7 41.90 3.58 -27.64
N PHE A 8 42.74 2.97 -26.81
CA PHE A 8 42.26 2.22 -25.64
C PHE A 8 41.53 3.13 -24.64
N LEU A 9 42.03 4.34 -24.42
CA LEU A 9 41.35 5.32 -23.54
C LEU A 9 39.99 5.78 -24.10
N THR A 10 39.89 6.04 -25.40
CA THR A 10 38.62 6.45 -26.04
C THR A 10 37.57 5.32 -26.00
N VAL A 11 37.97 4.07 -26.20
CA VAL A 11 37.06 2.92 -26.10
C VAL A 11 36.61 2.69 -24.65
N LEU A 12 37.53 2.86 -23.68
CA LEU A 12 37.22 2.73 -22.26
C LEU A 12 36.25 3.84 -21.80
N LEU A 13 36.48 5.08 -22.24
CA LEU A 13 35.63 6.23 -21.92
C LEU A 13 34.23 6.11 -22.56
N GLY A 14 34.17 5.61 -23.81
CA GLY A 14 32.89 5.32 -24.50
C GLY A 14 32.10 4.20 -23.82
N GLY A 15 32.77 3.16 -23.30
CA GLY A 15 32.16 2.09 -22.53
C GLY A 15 31.58 2.57 -21.17
N LEU A 16 32.24 3.51 -20.50
CA LEU A 16 31.74 4.08 -19.25
C LEU A 16 30.47 4.95 -19.44
N LEU A 17 30.35 5.64 -20.56
CA LEU A 17 29.18 6.45 -20.89
C LEU A 17 27.95 5.61 -21.24
N SER A 18 28.10 4.35 -21.65
CA SER A 18 27.00 3.43 -21.98
C SER A 18 26.32 2.83 -20.74
N LEU A 19 26.90 2.96 -19.54
CA LEU A 19 26.37 2.40 -18.29
C LEU A 19 25.25 3.24 -17.66
N ASN A 20 25.00 4.45 -18.16
CA ASN A 20 23.93 5.32 -17.65
C ASN A 20 22.55 5.06 -18.27
N SER A 21 22.36 4.00 -19.04
CA SER A 21 21.12 3.69 -19.75
C SER A 21 20.11 2.84 -18.94
N CYS A 22 20.29 2.69 -17.62
CA CYS A 22 19.22 2.14 -16.78
C CYS A 22 18.23 3.27 -16.46
N GLY A 23 17.23 3.47 -17.32
CA GLY A 23 16.08 4.33 -17.09
C GLY A 23 15.14 3.78 -15.99
N PHE A 24 15.70 3.39 -14.84
CA PHE A 24 14.91 2.96 -13.70
C PHE A 24 14.40 4.22 -12.99
N THR A 25 13.22 4.71 -13.39
CA THR A 25 12.49 5.68 -12.60
C THR A 25 11.87 4.97 -11.41
N LEU A 26 12.19 5.41 -10.20
CA LEU A 26 11.55 4.93 -8.98
C LEU A 26 10.04 5.18 -9.10
N ARG A 27 9.28 4.11 -9.35
CA ARG A 27 7.82 4.18 -9.46
C ARG A 27 7.29 4.34 -8.03
N GLY A 28 7.03 5.58 -7.61
CA GLY A 28 6.57 5.78 -6.23
C GLY A 28 6.32 7.21 -5.79
N ASN A 29 6.82 8.21 -6.46
CA ASN A 29 6.42 9.59 -6.19
C ASN A 29 5.29 9.97 -7.15
N PHE A 30 4.06 9.63 -6.76
CA PHE A 30 2.93 10.41 -7.26
C PHE A 30 2.99 11.74 -6.48
N ASP A 31 3.34 12.82 -7.17
CA ASP A 31 3.23 14.15 -6.59
C ASP A 31 1.79 14.36 -6.14
N PHE A 32 1.62 14.60 -4.85
CA PHE A 32 0.29 14.86 -4.31
C PHE A 32 -0.28 16.13 -4.95
N PRO A 33 -1.54 16.10 -5.43
CA PRO A 33 -2.14 17.29 -6.06
C PRO A 33 -2.12 18.47 -5.09
N SER A 34 -1.40 19.54 -5.43
CA SER A 34 -1.15 20.72 -4.58
C SER A 34 -2.42 21.53 -4.23
N ASP A 35 -3.51 21.28 -4.93
CA ASP A 35 -4.83 21.88 -4.72
C ASP A 35 -5.63 21.23 -3.58
N ILE A 36 -5.24 20.01 -3.14
CA ILE A 36 -5.91 19.31 -2.04
C ILE A 36 -5.24 19.68 -0.72
N LYS A 37 -5.91 20.48 0.12
CA LYS A 37 -5.44 20.87 1.44
C LYS A 37 -6.15 20.14 2.57
N LYS A 38 -7.31 19.58 2.29
CA LYS A 38 -8.18 18.95 3.29
C LYS A 38 -8.80 17.68 2.72
N ILE A 39 -8.91 16.67 3.57
CA ILE A 39 -9.59 15.41 3.27
C ILE A 39 -10.32 14.90 4.51
N SER A 40 -11.38 14.15 4.31
CA SER A 40 -12.01 13.38 5.37
C SER A 40 -11.78 11.90 5.16
N VAL A 41 -11.32 11.21 6.20
CA VAL A 41 -11.21 9.75 6.23
C VAL A 41 -12.05 9.26 7.40
N SER A 42 -12.97 8.33 7.13
CA SER A 42 -13.91 7.85 8.14
C SER A 42 -14.25 6.37 7.95
N SER A 43 -14.72 5.75 9.03
CA SER A 43 -15.38 4.43 9.02
C SER A 43 -16.56 4.44 9.98
N ASN A 44 -17.44 3.46 9.87
CA ASN A 44 -18.57 3.29 10.80
C ASN A 44 -18.13 2.68 12.14
N GLU A 45 -17.00 1.97 12.16
CA GLU A 45 -16.44 1.30 13.32
C GLU A 45 -14.99 1.73 13.54
N TYR A 46 -14.43 1.39 14.71
CA TYR A 46 -13.00 1.59 14.95
C TYR A 46 -12.16 0.81 13.93
N SER A 47 -11.18 1.48 13.33
CA SER A 47 -10.38 0.92 12.25
C SER A 47 -8.93 1.41 12.33
N ASN A 48 -8.00 0.46 12.50
CA ASN A 48 -6.56 0.73 12.40
C ASN A 48 -6.16 1.21 10.99
N LEU A 49 -6.93 0.82 9.97
CA LEU A 49 -6.73 1.27 8.60
C LEU A 49 -6.98 2.76 8.46
N VAL A 50 -8.07 3.28 9.09
CA VAL A 50 -8.37 4.72 9.09
C VAL A 50 -7.26 5.50 9.78
N GLU A 51 -6.75 4.99 10.91
CA GLU A 51 -5.63 5.63 11.60
C GLU A 51 -4.37 5.66 10.72
N THR A 52 -4.04 4.54 10.09
CA THR A 52 -2.88 4.45 9.19
C THR A 52 -3.01 5.36 7.96
N LEU A 53 -4.22 5.46 7.39
CA LEU A 53 -4.51 6.40 6.30
C LEU A 53 -4.36 7.85 6.75
N ASN A 54 -4.87 8.20 7.93
CA ASN A 54 -4.74 9.54 8.49
C ASN A 54 -3.27 9.94 8.63
N MET A 55 -2.43 9.05 9.17
CA MET A 55 -0.98 9.27 9.29
C MET A 55 -0.33 9.50 7.92
N SER A 56 -0.74 8.72 6.91
CA SER A 56 -0.20 8.85 5.55
C SER A 56 -0.49 10.23 4.94
N PHE A 57 -1.71 10.76 5.14
CA PHE A 57 -2.07 12.09 4.65
C PHE A 57 -1.45 13.22 5.46
N GLN A 58 -1.30 13.06 6.77
CA GLN A 58 -0.64 14.06 7.63
C GLN A 58 0.84 14.23 7.27
N ASN A 59 1.51 13.17 6.84
CA ASN A 59 2.90 13.24 6.36
C ASN A 59 3.05 14.09 5.09
N GLU A 60 1.97 14.34 4.35
CA GLU A 60 1.92 15.21 3.16
C GLU A 60 1.36 16.61 3.49
N ASP A 61 1.36 17.01 4.77
CA ASP A 61 0.83 18.29 5.26
C ASP A 61 -0.67 18.53 4.96
N ILE A 62 -1.45 17.43 4.85
CA ILE A 62 -2.89 17.47 4.58
C ILE A 62 -3.68 17.47 5.87
N MET A 63 -4.58 18.41 5.98
CA MET A 63 -5.47 18.51 7.15
C MET A 63 -6.57 17.45 7.08
N ILE A 64 -6.61 16.57 8.08
CA ILE A 64 -7.71 15.62 8.26
C ILE A 64 -8.88 16.33 8.97
N VAL A 65 -10.05 16.29 8.36
CA VAL A 65 -11.27 16.93 8.88
C VAL A 65 -12.30 15.87 9.24
N SER A 66 -12.79 15.92 10.47
CA SER A 66 -13.78 14.94 10.97
C SER A 66 -15.19 15.17 10.41
N ASN A 67 -15.47 16.34 9.83
CA ASN A 67 -16.81 16.71 9.41
C ASN A 67 -17.03 16.39 7.93
N ALA A 68 -18.15 15.70 7.65
CA ALA A 68 -18.55 15.28 6.31
C ALA A 68 -19.14 16.45 5.51
N ASP A 69 -18.36 17.49 5.28
CA ASP A 69 -18.74 18.53 4.33
C ASP A 69 -18.80 17.91 2.92
N LYS A 70 -19.91 18.13 2.20
CA LYS A 70 -20.12 17.52 0.88
C LYS A 70 -19.12 18.01 -0.16
N ASP A 71 -18.49 19.14 0.12
CA ASP A 71 -17.50 19.78 -0.76
C ASP A 71 -16.07 19.27 -0.54
N LEU A 72 -15.88 18.25 0.30
CA LEU A 72 -14.57 17.67 0.57
C LEU A 72 -14.37 16.34 -0.17
N ASN A 73 -13.12 16.09 -0.53
CA ASN A 73 -12.67 14.76 -0.92
C ASN A 73 -12.72 13.83 0.29
N ARG A 74 -13.28 12.64 0.13
CA ARG A 74 -13.51 11.72 1.24
C ARG A 74 -13.09 10.32 0.90
N ILE A 75 -12.53 9.62 1.88
CA ILE A 75 -12.37 8.18 1.88
C ILE A 75 -13.26 7.63 3.00
N ILE A 76 -14.15 6.70 2.65
CA ILE A 76 -15.05 6.07 3.60
C ILE A 76 -14.75 4.58 3.59
N VAL A 77 -14.25 4.05 4.69
CA VAL A 77 -14.11 2.61 4.91
C VAL A 77 -15.47 2.05 5.31
N VAL A 78 -16.07 1.30 4.40
CA VAL A 78 -17.44 0.76 4.56
C VAL A 78 -17.41 -0.50 5.41
N SER A 79 -16.45 -1.39 5.16
CA SER A 79 -16.24 -2.58 5.97
C SER A 79 -14.79 -3.04 5.90
N GLU A 80 -14.35 -3.65 6.99
CA GLU A 80 -13.02 -4.20 7.19
C GLU A 80 -13.16 -5.57 7.87
N THR A 81 -12.61 -6.62 7.26
CA THR A 81 -12.70 -7.97 7.82
C THR A 81 -11.39 -8.73 7.70
N PHE A 82 -11.04 -9.42 8.78
CA PHE A 82 -9.97 -10.41 8.79
C PHE A 82 -10.56 -11.81 8.97
N ASN A 83 -10.18 -12.71 8.08
CA ASN A 83 -10.50 -14.12 8.18
C ASN A 83 -9.21 -14.94 8.20
N ARG A 84 -9.25 -16.09 8.85
CA ARG A 84 -8.18 -17.09 8.84
C ARG A 84 -8.74 -18.41 8.36
N ARG A 85 -8.05 -19.07 7.45
CA ARG A 85 -8.36 -20.44 7.03
C ARG A 85 -7.11 -21.32 7.07
N GLN A 86 -7.33 -22.60 7.24
CA GLN A 86 -6.27 -23.59 7.10
C GLN A 86 -5.85 -23.67 5.63
N LEU A 87 -4.55 -23.57 5.37
CA LEU A 87 -3.98 -23.65 4.03
C LEU A 87 -3.44 -25.05 3.76
N SER A 88 -2.71 -25.62 4.72
CA SER A 88 -2.16 -26.98 4.59
C SER A 88 -2.20 -27.74 5.92
N ILE A 89 -2.17 -29.08 5.81
CA ILE A 89 -2.03 -30.01 6.93
C ILE A 89 -0.83 -30.91 6.70
N ASN A 90 -0.19 -31.35 7.79
CA ASN A 90 0.89 -32.32 7.74
C ASN A 90 0.38 -33.76 7.64
N ILE A 91 1.28 -34.72 7.51
CA ILE A 91 0.95 -36.16 7.39
C ILE A 91 0.20 -36.75 8.60
N SER A 92 0.26 -36.06 9.74
CA SER A 92 -0.47 -36.43 10.97
C SER A 92 -1.86 -35.78 11.06
N GLY A 93 -2.29 -35.05 10.01
CA GLY A 93 -3.59 -34.38 9.97
C GLY A 93 -3.64 -33.07 10.76
N ARG A 94 -2.49 -32.54 11.24
CA ARG A 94 -2.40 -31.29 11.98
C ARG A 94 -2.12 -30.14 11.03
N VAL A 95 -2.60 -28.95 11.40
CA VAL A 95 -2.38 -27.75 10.59
C VAL A 95 -0.91 -27.42 10.54
N ASN A 96 -0.39 -27.20 9.33
CA ASN A 96 0.98 -26.79 9.06
C ASN A 96 1.06 -25.31 8.67
N GLU A 97 0.04 -24.80 7.98
CA GLU A 97 -0.01 -23.42 7.52
C GLU A 97 -1.42 -22.86 7.60
N TYR A 98 -1.50 -21.58 7.92
CA TYR A 98 -2.72 -20.77 7.82
C TYR A 98 -2.56 -19.69 6.76
N GLU A 99 -3.67 -19.34 6.13
CA GLU A 99 -3.80 -18.15 5.30
C GLU A 99 -4.67 -17.12 6.00
N LEU A 100 -4.17 -15.90 6.09
CA LEU A 100 -4.92 -14.72 6.49
C LEU A 100 -5.49 -14.04 5.26
N ILE A 101 -6.76 -13.69 5.33
CA ILE A 101 -7.49 -12.99 4.28
C ILE A 101 -7.98 -11.68 4.88
N TYR A 102 -7.47 -10.57 4.37
CA TYR A 102 -7.88 -9.24 4.75
C TYR A 102 -8.65 -8.59 3.62
N LYS A 103 -9.92 -8.28 3.87
CA LYS A 103 -10.83 -7.68 2.91
C LYS A 103 -11.27 -6.32 3.40
N VAL A 104 -11.14 -5.31 2.54
CA VAL A 104 -11.58 -3.94 2.78
C VAL A 104 -12.50 -3.51 1.66
N VAL A 105 -13.69 -3.00 2.02
CA VAL A 105 -14.58 -2.31 1.11
C VAL A 105 -14.56 -0.82 1.47
N PHE A 106 -14.30 0.02 0.50
CA PHE A 106 -14.18 1.45 0.71
C PHE A 106 -14.79 2.26 -0.45
N GLN A 107 -14.98 3.54 -0.24
CA GLN A 107 -15.44 4.49 -1.24
C GLN A 107 -14.47 5.69 -1.28
N ILE A 108 -14.18 6.19 -2.48
CA ILE A 108 -13.53 7.48 -2.69
C ILE A 108 -14.56 8.41 -3.30
N SER A 109 -14.94 9.45 -2.56
CA SER A 109 -15.91 10.47 -2.97
C SER A 109 -15.23 11.81 -3.21
N THR A 110 -15.57 12.47 -4.29
CA THR A 110 -15.17 13.84 -4.60
C THR A 110 -16.41 14.70 -4.76
N PRO A 111 -16.34 16.04 -4.63
CA PRO A 111 -17.49 16.91 -4.79
C PRO A 111 -18.25 16.71 -6.10
N ASN A 112 -17.54 16.33 -7.17
CA ASN A 112 -18.06 16.23 -8.53
C ASN A 112 -18.25 14.80 -9.03
N SER A 113 -18.05 13.78 -8.22
CA SER A 113 -18.13 12.38 -8.64
C SER A 113 -18.97 11.54 -7.68
N LYS A 114 -19.82 10.69 -8.26
CA LYS A 114 -20.53 9.67 -7.46
C LYS A 114 -19.50 8.65 -6.97
N SER A 115 -19.56 8.33 -5.69
CA SER A 115 -18.77 7.26 -5.10
C SER A 115 -19.34 5.89 -5.47
N SER A 116 -18.47 4.94 -5.75
CA SER A 116 -18.81 3.52 -5.87
C SER A 116 -18.01 2.73 -4.84
N ASN A 117 -18.53 1.58 -4.43
CA ASN A 117 -17.77 0.66 -3.61
C ASN A 117 -16.61 0.08 -4.41
N GLU A 118 -15.44 0.14 -3.84
CA GLU A 118 -14.22 -0.50 -4.31
C GLU A 118 -13.78 -1.52 -3.26
N GLU A 119 -13.10 -2.56 -3.70
CA GLU A 119 -12.67 -3.65 -2.84
C GLU A 119 -11.17 -3.91 -2.99
N ILE A 120 -10.53 -4.22 -1.87
CA ILE A 120 -9.17 -4.75 -1.80
C ILE A 120 -9.23 -6.04 -1.01
N ILE A 121 -8.64 -7.11 -1.54
CA ILE A 121 -8.47 -8.38 -0.84
C ILE A 121 -6.97 -8.70 -0.85
N LEU A 122 -6.41 -8.92 0.33
CA LEU A 122 -5.03 -9.32 0.52
C LEU A 122 -5.00 -10.72 1.13
N TYR A 123 -4.01 -11.50 0.73
CA TYR A 123 -3.75 -12.84 1.23
C TYR A 123 -2.32 -12.90 1.77
N ARG A 124 -2.12 -13.55 2.91
CA ARG A 124 -0.81 -13.81 3.50
C ARG A 124 -0.82 -15.16 4.20
N ASP A 125 0.17 -15.96 3.90
CA ASP A 125 0.36 -17.27 4.49
C ASP A 125 1.38 -17.20 5.62
N TYR A 126 1.22 -18.06 6.61
CA TYR A 126 2.25 -18.26 7.63
C TYR A 126 2.25 -19.71 8.12
N SER A 127 3.45 -20.21 8.43
CA SER A 127 3.62 -21.51 9.04
C SER A 127 3.18 -21.47 10.50
N PHE A 128 2.44 -22.51 10.90
CA PHE A 128 1.95 -22.69 12.26
C PHE A 128 2.76 -23.77 12.96
N ASP A 129 3.30 -23.44 14.12
CA ASP A 129 4.05 -24.34 15.00
C ASP A 129 3.23 -24.64 16.24
N GLU A 130 2.79 -25.88 16.41
CA GLU A 130 1.97 -26.31 17.56
C GLU A 130 2.71 -26.18 18.90
N ASP A 131 4.05 -26.28 18.88
CA ASP A 131 4.87 -26.20 20.07
C ASP A 131 5.17 -24.75 20.50
N ASN A 132 4.86 -23.76 19.62
CA ASN A 132 5.12 -22.35 19.84
C ASN A 132 3.89 -21.46 19.59
N ILE A 133 2.86 -21.64 20.41
CA ILE A 133 1.57 -20.91 20.24
C ILE A 133 1.76 -19.39 20.38
N MET A 134 2.59 -18.92 21.33
CA MET A 134 2.84 -17.50 21.50
C MET A 134 3.54 -16.89 20.27
N GLY A 135 4.55 -17.56 19.73
CA GLY A 135 5.23 -17.13 18.52
C GLY A 135 4.31 -17.07 17.30
N ASN A 136 3.34 -18.00 17.20
CA ASN A 136 2.32 -17.95 16.15
C ASN A 136 1.41 -16.72 16.28
N THR A 137 1.00 -16.39 17.51
CA THR A 137 0.14 -15.21 17.77
C THR A 137 0.87 -13.92 17.42
N ASP A 138 2.11 -13.75 17.85
CA ASP A 138 2.93 -12.58 17.54
C ASP A 138 3.15 -12.45 16.02
N ARG A 139 3.40 -13.58 15.34
CA ARG A 139 3.56 -13.63 13.90
C ARG A 139 2.30 -13.21 13.16
N GLU A 140 1.14 -13.75 13.57
CA GLU A 140 -0.15 -13.38 12.98
C GLU A 140 -0.44 -11.90 13.17
N GLU A 141 -0.21 -11.35 14.36
CA GLU A 141 -0.42 -9.93 14.63
C GLU A 141 0.48 -9.03 13.78
N GLN A 142 1.75 -9.40 13.61
CA GLN A 142 2.67 -8.69 12.73
C GLN A 142 2.16 -8.69 11.28
N ILE A 143 1.76 -9.85 10.77
CA ILE A 143 1.23 -9.98 9.40
C ILE A 143 -0.03 -9.13 9.23
N ARG A 144 -0.94 -9.10 10.20
CA ARG A 144 -2.13 -8.24 10.17
C ARG A 144 -1.77 -6.75 10.07
N LYS A 145 -0.79 -6.28 10.84
CA LYS A 145 -0.27 -4.91 10.74
C LYS A 145 0.31 -4.59 9.36
N GLU A 146 1.07 -5.52 8.78
CA GLU A 146 1.62 -5.39 7.43
C GLU A 146 0.52 -5.35 6.36
N MET A 147 -0.53 -6.16 6.51
CA MET A 147 -1.69 -6.16 5.60
C MET A 147 -2.46 -4.84 5.67
N VAL A 148 -2.68 -4.28 6.85
CA VAL A 148 -3.30 -2.95 7.04
C VAL A 148 -2.45 -1.86 6.37
N SER A 149 -1.13 -1.86 6.59
CA SER A 149 -0.22 -0.91 5.95
C SER A 149 -0.25 -1.02 4.42
N THR A 150 -0.28 -2.24 3.90
CA THR A 150 -0.38 -2.50 2.44
C THR A 150 -1.71 -1.97 1.88
N ALA A 151 -2.83 -2.25 2.54
CA ALA A 151 -4.15 -1.77 2.11
C ALA A 151 -4.23 -0.24 2.16
N SER A 152 -3.68 0.39 3.23
CA SER A 152 -3.58 1.83 3.34
C SER A 152 -2.84 2.44 2.14
N SER A 153 -1.68 1.89 1.80
CA SER A 153 -0.88 2.35 0.65
C SER A 153 -1.63 2.20 -0.67
N LEU A 154 -2.36 1.10 -0.85
CA LEU A 154 -3.17 0.88 -2.06
C LEU A 154 -4.33 1.87 -2.17
N ILE A 155 -5.05 2.14 -1.07
CA ILE A 155 -6.14 3.11 -1.03
C ILE A 155 -5.59 4.53 -1.27
N TYR A 156 -4.49 4.88 -0.61
CA TYR A 156 -3.82 6.16 -0.81
C TYR A 156 -3.44 6.38 -2.28
N ASN A 157 -2.78 5.41 -2.91
CA ASN A 157 -2.39 5.50 -4.33
C ASN A 157 -3.60 5.60 -5.27
N LYS A 158 -4.68 4.85 -4.99
CA LYS A 158 -5.94 4.97 -5.74
C LYS A 158 -6.57 6.34 -5.61
N PHE A 159 -6.54 6.91 -4.38
CA PHE A 159 -7.02 8.27 -4.15
C PHE A 159 -6.24 9.27 -5.01
N ILE A 160 -4.90 9.24 -4.95
CA ILE A 160 -4.06 10.14 -5.76
C ILE A 160 -4.36 9.99 -7.26
N ALA A 161 -4.42 8.76 -7.76
CA ALA A 161 -4.71 8.50 -9.16
C ALA A 161 -6.08 9.06 -9.58
N LYS A 162 -7.10 8.94 -8.72
CA LYS A 162 -8.44 9.49 -8.98
C LYS A 162 -8.43 11.01 -9.03
N MET A 163 -7.68 11.65 -8.12
CA MET A 163 -7.55 13.12 -8.09
C MET A 163 -6.80 13.66 -9.32
N SER A 164 -5.77 12.94 -9.79
CA SER A 164 -4.99 13.32 -10.98
C SER A 164 -5.81 13.22 -12.28
N ASN A 165 -6.78 12.30 -12.34
CA ASN A 165 -7.63 12.08 -13.52
C ASN A 165 -8.87 13.01 -13.57
N THR A 166 -9.11 13.81 -12.54
CA THR A 166 -10.28 14.71 -12.45
C THR A 166 -9.95 16.12 -12.94
N LYS A 167 -8.71 16.35 -13.36
CA LYS A 167 -8.25 17.57 -14.08
C LYS A 167 -8.42 17.39 -15.56
#